data_f689c33ccc14d0e852a6956956528169
#
_entry.id   f689c33ccc14d0e852a6956956528169
#
_cell.length_a   1.000
_cell.length_b   1.000
_cell.length_c   1.000
_cell.angle_alpha   90.00
_cell.angle_beta   90.00
_cell.angle_gamma   90.00
#
_symmetry.space_group_name_H-M   'P 1'
#
loop_
_entity.id
_entity.type
_entity.pdbx_description
1 polymer ?
#
loop_
_entity_poly.entity_id
_entity_poly.type
_entity_poly.pdbx_seq_one_letter_code
_entity_poly.pdbx_strand_id
1 'polypeptide(L)'
;MGEFLLDLCVGTAVMLIQPGDDINPIQFTPVPQYLIALEEGPNGTVDNVYRKYKVRAEALPRQYPDIKLNNQLQTLIENKPQEMVELIEAVILDPERKDYCYHIIHEKTKDELVFRRMDTTPWIVARYMKIPGEVFGRGPLVSALPDVKTLNKTLELLLKNASIACAGVYTAADDGVINPSNIRITPGSIIPVARNGGPQGASLAPLPRSGDFNVSQIVINDLRVNIKKTLLDDTLPPDNMSARSATEIVERMKELAQNLGAAFGRLITETMVPIITRVLFIMDEKGLIQLPLKVNGLEVKVVPVSPLAKAQNLEEVNEVMQFYQIANALGPG
;
A
#
# COMPACT_ATOMS: atom_id res chain seq x y z
N MET A 1 -7.90 -5.63 -8.38
CA MET A 1 -7.18 -6.17 -7.20
C MET A 1 -5.74 -5.65 -7.10
N GLY A 2 -4.95 -5.61 -8.18
CA GLY A 2 -3.56 -5.12 -8.13
C GLY A 2 -3.41 -3.71 -7.57
N GLU A 3 -4.18 -2.74 -8.05
CA GLU A 3 -4.16 -1.35 -7.56
C GLU A 3 -4.53 -1.25 -6.07
N PHE A 4 -5.53 -2.02 -5.63
CA PHE A 4 -5.90 -2.11 -4.22
C PHE A 4 -4.74 -2.61 -3.33
N LEU A 5 -3.99 -3.62 -3.81
CA LEU A 5 -2.84 -4.13 -3.07
C LEU A 5 -1.67 -3.14 -2.99
N LEU A 6 -1.49 -2.29 -4.02
CA LEU A 6 -0.47 -1.24 -4.00
C LEU A 6 -0.76 -0.20 -2.90
N ASP A 7 -2.00 0.25 -2.78
CA ASP A 7 -2.41 1.17 -1.72
C ASP A 7 -2.27 0.52 -0.32
N LEU A 8 -2.55 -0.78 -0.22
CA LEU A 8 -2.38 -1.54 1.02
C LEU A 8 -0.91 -1.58 1.49
N CYS A 9 0.05 -1.65 0.56
CA CYS A 9 1.46 -1.58 0.90
C CYS A 9 1.86 -0.23 1.53
N VAL A 10 1.13 0.84 1.21
CA VAL A 10 1.28 2.16 1.87
C VAL A 10 0.61 2.15 3.24
N GLY A 11 -0.56 1.49 3.36
CA GLY A 11 -1.21 1.32 4.66
C GLY A 11 -2.69 1.09 4.65
N THR A 12 -3.42 1.80 3.80
CA THR A 12 -4.88 1.67 3.70
C THR A 12 -5.27 1.56 2.24
N ALA A 13 -6.00 0.53 1.91
CA ALA A 13 -6.57 0.34 0.59
C ALA A 13 -8.09 0.42 0.65
N VAL A 14 -8.69 1.04 -0.35
CA VAL A 14 -10.12 1.25 -0.40
C VAL A 14 -10.67 0.76 -1.75
N MET A 15 -11.76 0.01 -1.68
CA MET A 15 -12.45 -0.52 -2.85
C MET A 15 -13.95 -0.32 -2.71
N LEU A 16 -14.59 0.11 -3.79
CA LEU A 16 -16.03 0.23 -3.92
C LEU A 16 -16.56 -1.02 -4.64
N ILE A 17 -17.56 -1.70 -4.05
CA ILE A 17 -18.24 -2.86 -4.65
C ILE A 17 -19.69 -2.50 -4.89
N GLN A 18 -20.06 -2.45 -6.16
CA GLN A 18 -21.39 -2.06 -6.62
C GLN A 18 -22.04 -3.15 -7.47
N PRO A 19 -23.37 -3.21 -7.55
CA PRO A 19 -24.05 -3.99 -8.56
C PRO A 19 -23.60 -3.55 -9.95
N GLY A 20 -23.28 -4.50 -10.80
CA GLY A 20 -22.93 -4.27 -12.19
C GLY A 20 -24.05 -4.64 -13.15
N ASP A 21 -23.70 -4.83 -14.42
CA ASP A 21 -24.61 -5.21 -15.49
C ASP A 21 -24.98 -6.70 -15.44
N ASP A 22 -25.87 -7.14 -16.32
CA ASP A 22 -26.30 -8.55 -16.41
C ASP A 22 -25.17 -9.49 -16.80
N ILE A 23 -24.17 -9.00 -17.58
CA ILE A 23 -23.00 -9.79 -17.97
C ILE A 23 -21.98 -9.88 -16.84
N ASN A 24 -21.77 -8.74 -16.15
CA ASN A 24 -20.86 -8.64 -15.02
C ASN A 24 -21.68 -8.17 -13.80
N PRO A 25 -22.24 -9.10 -13.04
CA PRO A 25 -23.21 -8.75 -11.98
C PRO A 25 -22.62 -7.96 -10.83
N ILE A 26 -21.30 -7.92 -10.69
CA ILE A 26 -20.60 -7.23 -9.61
C ILE A 26 -19.45 -6.43 -10.19
N GLN A 27 -19.35 -5.16 -9.81
CA GLN A 27 -18.27 -4.27 -10.19
C GLN A 27 -17.38 -3.95 -9.00
N PHE A 28 -16.06 -4.16 -9.17
CA PHE A 28 -15.03 -3.83 -8.20
C PHE A 28 -14.25 -2.61 -8.70
N THR A 29 -14.30 -1.52 -7.96
CA THR A 29 -13.61 -0.27 -8.31
C THR A 29 -12.64 0.11 -7.21
N PRO A 30 -11.32 -0.05 -7.39
CA PRO A 30 -10.34 0.47 -6.44
C PRO A 30 -10.41 2.01 -6.44
N VAL A 31 -10.35 2.59 -5.25
CA VAL A 31 -10.43 4.05 -5.09
C VAL A 31 -9.19 4.52 -4.35
N PRO A 32 -8.43 5.48 -4.92
CA PRO A 32 -7.23 5.99 -4.31
C PRO A 32 -7.49 6.59 -2.92
N GLN A 33 -6.63 6.29 -1.96
CA GLN A 33 -6.76 6.72 -0.57
C GLN A 33 -6.89 8.25 -0.43
N TYR A 34 -6.23 9.05 -1.27
CA TYR A 34 -6.26 10.51 -1.18
C TYR A 34 -7.63 11.14 -1.52
N LEU A 35 -8.54 10.38 -2.10
CA LEU A 35 -9.93 10.84 -2.39
C LEU A 35 -10.90 10.51 -1.26
N ILE A 36 -10.46 9.81 -0.22
CA ILE A 36 -11.31 9.22 0.82
C ILE A 36 -11.01 9.87 2.17
N ALA A 37 -12.07 10.16 2.91
CA ALA A 37 -12.00 10.43 4.35
C ALA A 37 -12.72 9.31 5.09
N LEU A 38 -12.14 8.86 6.18
CA LEU A 38 -12.63 7.74 6.98
C LEU A 38 -12.92 8.23 8.40
N GLU A 39 -13.96 7.67 8.99
CA GLU A 39 -14.27 7.89 10.39
C GLU A 39 -14.42 6.54 11.10
N GLU A 40 -13.81 6.45 12.25
CA GLU A 40 -13.77 5.23 13.04
C GLU A 40 -14.84 5.27 14.14
N GLY A 41 -15.54 4.16 14.29
CA GLY A 41 -16.49 3.96 15.35
C GLY A 41 -15.84 3.54 16.67
N PRO A 42 -16.64 3.43 17.75
CA PRO A 42 -16.14 3.12 19.09
C PRO A 42 -15.45 1.76 19.20
N ASN A 43 -15.73 0.85 18.30
CA ASN A 43 -15.14 -0.49 18.28
C ASN A 43 -13.83 -0.57 17.45
N GLY A 44 -13.35 0.56 16.94
CA GLY A 44 -12.15 0.60 16.12
C GLY A 44 -12.36 0.09 14.67
N THR A 45 -13.60 -0.12 14.26
CA THR A 45 -14.01 -0.40 12.87
C THR A 45 -14.20 0.91 12.10
N VAL A 46 -14.07 0.86 10.78
CA VAL A 46 -14.40 2.02 9.93
C VAL A 46 -15.91 2.01 9.72
N ASP A 47 -16.59 2.95 10.34
CA ASP A 47 -18.05 3.02 10.31
C ASP A 47 -18.54 3.95 9.19
N ASN A 48 -17.84 5.07 8.95
CA ASN A 48 -18.23 6.06 7.96
C ASN A 48 -17.12 6.25 6.92
N VAL A 49 -17.55 6.36 5.66
CA VAL A 49 -16.66 6.57 4.51
C VAL A 49 -17.17 7.73 3.68
N TYR A 50 -16.30 8.68 3.40
CA TYR A 50 -16.62 9.86 2.59
C TYR A 50 -15.66 9.91 1.40
N ARG A 51 -16.20 10.21 0.20
CA ARG A 51 -15.44 10.37 -1.03
C ARG A 51 -15.80 11.67 -1.70
N LYS A 52 -14.78 12.43 -2.12
CA LYS A 52 -14.96 13.57 -3.01
C LYS A 52 -14.46 13.21 -4.41
N TYR A 53 -15.28 13.41 -5.43
CA TYR A 53 -14.95 13.08 -6.81
C TYR A 53 -15.70 13.96 -7.81
N LYS A 54 -15.27 13.91 -9.06
CA LYS A 54 -15.83 14.69 -10.16
C LYS A 54 -16.42 13.76 -11.21
N VAL A 55 -17.60 14.11 -11.68
CA VAL A 55 -18.31 13.37 -12.74
C VAL A 55 -18.75 14.36 -13.81
N ARG A 56 -18.79 13.94 -15.08
CA ARG A 56 -19.38 14.73 -16.15
C ARG A 56 -20.87 14.87 -15.94
N ALA A 57 -21.43 16.04 -16.21
CA ALA A 57 -22.84 16.31 -15.99
C ALA A 57 -23.75 15.31 -16.74
N GLU A 58 -23.41 14.94 -17.98
CA GLU A 58 -24.15 13.95 -18.80
C GLU A 58 -24.16 12.53 -18.20
N ALA A 59 -23.17 12.19 -17.39
CA ALA A 59 -23.03 10.85 -16.81
C ALA A 59 -23.88 10.67 -15.54
N LEU A 60 -24.34 11.75 -14.91
CA LEU A 60 -25.08 11.71 -13.65
C LEU A 60 -26.35 10.86 -13.71
N PRO A 61 -27.27 11.05 -14.68
CA PRO A 61 -28.50 10.25 -14.74
C PRO A 61 -28.25 8.78 -15.09
N ARG A 62 -27.15 8.50 -15.81
CA ARG A 62 -26.76 7.13 -16.15
C ARG A 62 -26.16 6.38 -14.96
N GLN A 63 -25.33 7.08 -14.18
CA GLN A 63 -24.67 6.50 -13.02
C GLN A 63 -25.62 6.35 -11.82
N TYR A 64 -26.56 7.29 -11.70
CA TYR A 64 -27.55 7.33 -10.62
C TYR A 64 -28.95 7.46 -11.18
N PRO A 65 -29.65 6.35 -11.50
CA PRO A 65 -31.00 6.39 -12.09
C PRO A 65 -32.03 7.11 -11.20
N ASP A 66 -31.85 7.06 -9.88
CA ASP A 66 -32.77 7.67 -8.88
C ASP A 66 -32.36 9.10 -8.48
N ILE A 67 -31.47 9.74 -9.25
CA ILE A 67 -30.95 11.06 -8.92
C ILE A 67 -32.06 12.12 -8.93
N LYS A 68 -32.09 12.91 -7.86
CA LYS A 68 -32.98 14.09 -7.78
C LYS A 68 -32.20 15.30 -8.28
N LEU A 69 -32.40 15.61 -9.56
CA LEU A 69 -31.75 16.75 -10.19
C LEU A 69 -32.46 18.05 -9.79
N ASN A 70 -31.71 19.04 -9.33
CA ASN A 70 -32.19 20.39 -9.18
C ASN A 70 -32.17 21.14 -10.54
N ASN A 71 -32.88 22.27 -10.64
CA ASN A 71 -32.99 23.04 -11.89
C ASN A 71 -31.62 23.48 -12.44
N GLN A 72 -30.62 23.73 -11.55
CA GLN A 72 -29.29 24.14 -11.96
C GLN A 72 -28.53 22.99 -12.64
N LEU A 73 -28.60 21.77 -12.09
CA LEU A 73 -27.98 20.58 -12.67
C LEU A 73 -28.69 20.17 -13.97
N GLN A 74 -30.02 20.29 -14.07
CA GLN A 74 -30.75 20.04 -15.32
C GLN A 74 -30.27 20.98 -16.42
N THR A 75 -30.23 22.28 -16.15
CA THR A 75 -29.73 23.29 -17.10
C THR A 75 -28.25 23.04 -17.48
N LEU A 76 -27.44 22.55 -16.52
CA LEU A 76 -26.05 22.23 -16.77
C LEU A 76 -25.91 21.01 -17.70
N ILE A 77 -26.69 19.97 -17.48
CA ILE A 77 -26.72 18.76 -18.33
C ILE A 77 -27.11 19.11 -19.76
N GLU A 78 -28.14 19.99 -19.94
CA GLU A 78 -28.63 20.39 -21.24
C GLU A 78 -27.65 21.30 -22.00
N ASN A 79 -27.08 22.30 -21.33
CA ASN A 79 -26.28 23.33 -21.98
C ASN A 79 -24.77 23.00 -22.00
N LYS A 80 -24.27 22.25 -21.00
CA LYS A 80 -22.83 21.95 -20.83
C LYS A 80 -22.62 20.51 -20.35
N PRO A 81 -22.96 19.49 -21.13
CA PRO A 81 -22.93 18.09 -20.72
C PRO A 81 -21.54 17.60 -20.29
N GLN A 82 -20.48 18.22 -20.83
CA GLN A 82 -19.08 17.84 -20.54
C GLN A 82 -18.51 18.53 -19.28
N GLU A 83 -19.24 19.46 -18.67
CA GLU A 83 -18.78 20.14 -17.46
C GLU A 83 -18.68 19.17 -16.29
N MET A 84 -17.60 19.31 -15.48
CA MET A 84 -17.36 18.46 -14.33
C MET A 84 -18.16 18.95 -13.12
N VAL A 85 -18.98 18.08 -12.56
CA VAL A 85 -19.75 18.30 -11.33
C VAL A 85 -19.00 17.64 -10.17
N GLU A 86 -18.77 18.41 -9.12
CA GLU A 86 -18.14 17.93 -7.88
C GLU A 86 -19.20 17.33 -6.95
N LEU A 87 -18.99 16.07 -6.59
CA LEU A 87 -19.88 15.30 -5.73
C LEU A 87 -19.16 14.86 -4.47
N ILE A 88 -19.92 14.76 -3.40
CA ILE A 88 -19.54 14.13 -2.14
C ILE A 88 -20.41 12.89 -1.98
N GLU A 89 -19.79 11.74 -1.94
CA GLU A 89 -20.40 10.47 -1.59
C GLU A 89 -20.13 10.20 -0.11
N ALA A 90 -21.16 9.92 0.65
CA ALA A 90 -21.08 9.61 2.07
C ALA A 90 -21.81 8.31 2.36
N VAL A 91 -21.17 7.40 3.04
CA VAL A 91 -21.77 6.19 3.60
C VAL A 91 -21.60 6.25 5.10
N ILE A 92 -22.71 6.31 5.80
CA ILE A 92 -22.77 6.55 7.25
C ILE A 92 -23.50 5.39 7.90
N LEU A 93 -22.91 4.78 8.91
CA LEU A 93 -23.54 3.74 9.72
C LEU A 93 -24.61 4.36 10.62
N ASP A 94 -25.82 3.86 10.57
CA ASP A 94 -26.89 4.14 11.53
C ASP A 94 -26.77 3.14 12.70
N PRO A 95 -26.32 3.57 13.89
CA PRO A 95 -26.07 2.63 14.99
C PRO A 95 -27.33 2.05 15.60
N GLU A 96 -28.49 2.73 15.45
CA GLU A 96 -29.76 2.26 15.98
C GLU A 96 -30.34 1.12 15.12
N ARG A 97 -30.24 1.27 13.80
CA ARG A 97 -30.79 0.31 12.84
C ARG A 97 -29.78 -0.72 12.37
N LYS A 98 -28.49 -0.46 12.56
CA LYS A 98 -27.37 -1.28 12.07
C LYS A 98 -27.36 -1.42 10.54
N ASP A 99 -27.88 -0.41 9.83
CA ASP A 99 -27.85 -0.25 8.38
C ASP A 99 -26.95 0.93 7.98
N TYR A 100 -26.70 1.09 6.69
CA TYR A 100 -25.88 2.17 6.16
C TYR A 100 -26.72 3.13 5.35
N CYS A 101 -26.58 4.42 5.65
CA CYS A 101 -27.17 5.51 4.88
C CYS A 101 -26.18 5.92 3.79
N TYR A 102 -26.58 5.78 2.53
CA TYR A 102 -25.81 6.17 1.36
C TYR A 102 -26.33 7.49 0.81
N HIS A 103 -25.48 8.49 0.74
CA HIS A 103 -25.78 9.83 0.29
C HIS A 103 -24.88 10.25 -0.86
N ILE A 104 -25.44 10.87 -1.89
CA ILE A 104 -24.71 11.65 -2.89
C ILE A 104 -25.16 13.10 -2.76
N ILE A 105 -24.21 13.98 -2.52
CA ILE A 105 -24.44 15.41 -2.27
C ILE A 105 -23.70 16.21 -3.33
N HIS A 106 -24.37 17.20 -3.91
CA HIS A 106 -23.71 18.16 -4.78
C HIS A 106 -22.89 19.16 -3.96
N GLU A 107 -21.59 19.24 -4.19
CA GLU A 107 -20.69 20.03 -3.33
C GLU A 107 -21.06 21.52 -3.28
N LYS A 108 -21.41 22.13 -4.43
CA LYS A 108 -21.68 23.57 -4.53
C LYS A 108 -22.97 23.98 -3.87
N THR A 109 -24.07 23.26 -4.13
CA THR A 109 -25.41 23.63 -3.64
C THR A 109 -25.75 22.96 -2.30
N LYS A 110 -24.99 21.94 -1.90
CA LYS A 110 -25.24 21.09 -0.73
C LYS A 110 -26.56 20.31 -0.81
N ASP A 111 -27.13 20.19 -2.00
CA ASP A 111 -28.33 19.42 -2.22
C ASP A 111 -28.03 17.93 -2.18
N GLU A 112 -28.88 17.17 -1.51
CA GLU A 112 -28.89 15.73 -1.53
C GLU A 112 -29.50 15.24 -2.84
N LEU A 113 -28.68 14.61 -3.68
CA LEU A 113 -29.09 14.11 -4.98
C LEU A 113 -29.62 12.68 -4.94
N VAL A 114 -29.01 11.85 -4.08
CA VAL A 114 -29.37 10.44 -3.88
C VAL A 114 -29.34 10.12 -2.41
N PHE A 115 -30.38 9.42 -1.96
CA PHE A 115 -30.43 8.80 -0.64
C PHE A 115 -30.91 7.36 -0.77
N ARG A 116 -30.16 6.43 -0.17
CA ARG A 116 -30.52 5.01 -0.11
C ARG A 116 -30.14 4.43 1.24
N ARG A 117 -30.88 3.44 1.70
CA ARG A 117 -30.48 2.60 2.82
C ARG A 117 -29.99 1.26 2.32
N MET A 118 -28.94 0.74 2.94
CA MET A 118 -28.30 -0.51 2.55
C MET A 118 -27.94 -1.31 3.80
N ASP A 119 -28.20 -2.60 3.76
CA ASP A 119 -27.86 -3.50 4.89
C ASP A 119 -26.34 -3.76 4.98
N THR A 120 -25.61 -3.56 3.87
CA THR A 120 -24.16 -3.74 3.81
C THR A 120 -23.48 -2.52 3.21
N THR A 121 -22.32 -2.14 3.75
CA THR A 121 -21.52 -1.05 3.16
C THR A 121 -21.00 -1.46 1.78
N PRO A 122 -21.06 -0.56 0.77
CA PRO A 122 -20.43 -0.79 -0.53
C PRO A 122 -18.91 -0.60 -0.48
N TRP A 123 -18.38 -0.03 0.60
CA TRP A 123 -16.97 0.26 0.78
C TRP A 123 -16.24 -0.85 1.52
N ILE A 124 -15.16 -1.30 0.96
CA ILE A 124 -14.20 -2.20 1.62
C ILE A 124 -12.97 -1.37 1.93
N VAL A 125 -12.69 -1.22 3.21
CA VAL A 125 -11.52 -0.47 3.72
C VAL A 125 -10.61 -1.46 4.44
N ALA A 126 -9.46 -1.71 3.85
CA ALA A 126 -8.44 -2.59 4.41
C ALA A 126 -7.30 -1.77 4.99
N ARG A 127 -6.92 -2.05 6.23
CA ARG A 127 -5.78 -1.43 6.90
C ARG A 127 -4.73 -2.48 7.20
N TYR A 128 -3.50 -2.28 6.71
CA TYR A 128 -2.42 -3.24 6.92
C TYR A 128 -2.06 -3.36 8.41
N MET A 129 -1.69 -2.26 9.03
CA MET A 129 -1.41 -2.18 10.48
C MET A 129 -2.09 -0.92 11.02
N LYS A 130 -2.87 -1.09 12.08
CA LYS A 130 -3.50 0.02 12.78
C LYS A 130 -2.66 0.46 13.97
N ILE A 131 -2.47 1.76 14.10
CA ILE A 131 -1.86 2.37 15.27
C ILE A 131 -2.97 3.03 16.09
N PRO A 132 -2.98 2.87 17.42
CA PRO A 132 -3.96 3.54 18.26
C PRO A 132 -3.94 5.07 18.05
N GLY A 133 -5.14 5.65 17.86
CA GLY A 133 -5.30 7.08 17.58
C GLY A 133 -5.19 7.48 16.11
N GLU A 134 -4.86 6.58 15.22
CA GLU A 134 -4.86 6.80 13.76
C GLU A 134 -6.01 6.03 13.11
N VAL A 135 -6.76 6.69 12.24
CA VAL A 135 -7.85 6.05 11.48
C VAL A 135 -7.30 5.26 10.31
N PHE A 136 -6.32 5.81 9.62
CA PHE A 136 -5.63 5.14 8.51
C PHE A 136 -4.58 4.16 9.02
N GLY A 137 -4.41 3.06 8.29
CA GLY A 137 -3.36 2.08 8.57
C GLY A 137 -1.99 2.54 8.09
N ARG A 138 -0.94 1.95 8.64
CA ARG A 138 0.44 2.07 8.14
C ARG A 138 0.89 0.79 7.50
N GLY A 139 1.45 0.88 6.32
CA GLY A 139 1.97 -0.24 5.56
C GLY A 139 3.48 -0.41 5.68
N PRO A 140 4.03 -1.52 5.16
CA PRO A 140 5.45 -1.79 5.19
C PRO A 140 6.28 -0.75 4.44
N LEU A 141 5.74 -0.13 3.38
CA LEU A 141 6.42 0.94 2.65
C LEU A 141 6.65 2.19 3.51
N VAL A 142 5.69 2.54 4.38
CA VAL A 142 5.85 3.69 5.29
C VAL A 142 6.92 3.40 6.33
N SER A 143 7.00 2.15 6.81
CA SER A 143 8.03 1.72 7.76
C SER A 143 9.42 1.69 7.14
N ALA A 144 9.53 1.28 5.87
CA ALA A 144 10.81 1.25 5.14
C ALA A 144 11.24 2.63 4.61
N LEU A 145 10.35 3.63 4.57
CA LEU A 145 10.60 4.93 3.95
C LEU A 145 11.84 5.68 4.48
N PRO A 146 12.14 5.72 5.80
CA PRO A 146 13.35 6.35 6.32
C PRO A 146 14.61 5.71 5.74
N ASP A 147 14.69 4.39 5.70
CA ASP A 147 15.84 3.65 5.18
C ASP A 147 16.00 3.85 3.67
N VAL A 148 14.89 3.87 2.93
CA VAL A 148 14.89 4.18 1.48
C VAL A 148 15.40 5.60 1.22
N LYS A 149 14.96 6.60 2.00
CA LYS A 149 15.44 7.98 1.88
C LYS A 149 16.93 8.08 2.18
N THR A 150 17.39 7.40 3.23
CA THR A 150 18.81 7.36 3.60
C THR A 150 19.64 6.69 2.50
N LEU A 151 19.18 5.54 1.98
CA LEU A 151 19.83 4.83 0.88
C LEU A 151 19.95 5.72 -0.37
N ASN A 152 18.87 6.38 -0.79
CA ASN A 152 18.88 7.29 -1.94
C ASN A 152 19.86 8.45 -1.74
N LYS A 153 19.89 9.02 -0.53
CA LYS A 153 20.84 10.11 -0.22
C LYS A 153 22.30 9.65 -0.23
N THR A 154 22.55 8.47 0.34
CA THR A 154 23.90 7.85 0.33
C THR A 154 24.34 7.56 -1.11
N LEU A 155 23.47 6.99 -1.95
CA LEU A 155 23.75 6.75 -3.37
C LEU A 155 24.02 8.06 -4.13
N GLU A 156 23.22 9.10 -3.88
CA GLU A 156 23.45 10.43 -4.49
C GLU A 156 24.85 10.98 -4.14
N LEU A 157 25.23 10.91 -2.86
CA LEU A 157 26.55 11.37 -2.41
C LEU A 157 27.68 10.50 -2.97
N LEU A 158 27.48 9.16 -3.04
CA LEU A 158 28.44 8.26 -3.65
C LEU A 158 28.66 8.59 -5.14
N LEU A 159 27.58 8.82 -5.89
CA LEU A 159 27.65 9.18 -7.31
C LEU A 159 28.33 10.53 -7.52
N LYS A 160 28.04 11.52 -6.66
CA LYS A 160 28.74 12.82 -6.68
C LYS A 160 30.24 12.66 -6.41
N ASN A 161 30.60 11.88 -5.39
CA ASN A 161 32.02 11.61 -5.07
C ASN A 161 32.70 10.82 -6.20
N ALA A 162 32.01 9.84 -6.78
CA ALA A 162 32.53 9.11 -7.94
C ALA A 162 32.76 10.04 -9.15
N SER A 163 31.81 10.95 -9.42
CA SER A 163 31.95 11.95 -10.48
C SER A 163 33.15 12.87 -10.26
N ILE A 164 33.32 13.37 -9.03
CA ILE A 164 34.49 14.18 -8.65
C ILE A 164 35.79 13.37 -8.78
N ALA A 165 35.77 12.09 -8.38
CA ALA A 165 36.92 11.21 -8.48
C ALA A 165 37.32 10.91 -9.94
N CYS A 166 36.33 10.81 -10.84
CA CYS A 166 36.58 10.58 -12.28
C CYS A 166 36.97 11.87 -13.00
N ALA A 167 36.32 13.00 -12.72
CA ALA A 167 36.63 14.26 -13.34
C ALA A 167 37.97 14.89 -12.86
N GLY A 168 38.35 14.53 -11.61
CA GLY A 168 39.47 15.15 -10.92
C GLY A 168 39.15 16.56 -10.46
N VAL A 169 39.44 16.86 -9.22
CA VAL A 169 39.44 18.22 -8.69
C VAL A 169 40.88 18.59 -8.40
N TYR A 170 41.29 19.74 -8.87
CA TYR A 170 42.66 20.21 -8.72
C TYR A 170 42.66 21.50 -7.92
N THR A 171 43.65 21.64 -7.08
CA THR A 171 43.98 22.93 -6.43
C THR A 171 45.02 23.63 -7.23
N ALA A 172 44.82 24.91 -7.51
CA ALA A 172 45.78 25.78 -8.15
C ALA A 172 46.34 26.78 -7.12
N ALA A 173 47.64 26.98 -7.11
CA ALA A 173 48.27 28.06 -6.31
C ALA A 173 47.92 29.41 -6.92
N ASP A 174 47.56 30.38 -6.08
CA ASP A 174 47.29 31.76 -6.50
C ASP A 174 48.61 32.53 -6.63
N ASP A 175 49.39 32.16 -7.65
CA ASP A 175 50.70 32.76 -7.97
C ASP A 175 50.65 33.69 -9.18
N GLY A 176 49.47 34.01 -9.67
CA GLY A 176 49.21 34.87 -10.82
C GLY A 176 49.58 34.27 -12.19
N VAL A 177 50.10 33.06 -12.25
CA VAL A 177 50.48 32.35 -13.49
C VAL A 177 49.33 31.53 -14.04
N ILE A 178 48.53 30.92 -13.14
CA ILE A 178 47.41 30.06 -13.50
C ILE A 178 46.11 30.84 -13.31
N ASN A 179 45.37 31.06 -14.41
CA ASN A 179 44.00 31.60 -14.32
C ASN A 179 43.00 30.44 -14.29
N PRO A 180 42.34 30.20 -13.15
CA PRO A 180 41.41 29.06 -12.99
C PRO A 180 40.27 29.05 -14.01
N SER A 181 39.85 30.22 -14.50
CA SER A 181 38.76 30.36 -15.47
C SER A 181 39.08 29.83 -16.87
N ASN A 182 40.37 29.70 -17.20
CA ASN A 182 40.84 29.31 -18.53
C ASN A 182 41.39 27.87 -18.59
N ILE A 183 41.46 27.17 -17.46
CA ILE A 183 41.97 25.81 -17.42
C ILE A 183 40.87 24.87 -17.90
N ARG A 184 41.14 24.15 -19.00
CA ARG A 184 40.33 23.03 -19.47
C ARG A 184 41.09 21.75 -19.26
N ILE A 185 40.57 20.86 -18.39
CA ILE A 185 41.17 19.55 -18.13
C ILE A 185 40.54 18.55 -19.11
N THR A 186 41.22 18.35 -20.25
CA THR A 186 40.85 17.36 -21.26
C THR A 186 42.00 16.39 -21.46
N PRO A 187 41.74 15.11 -21.85
CA PRO A 187 42.82 14.17 -22.15
C PRO A 187 43.80 14.80 -23.18
N GLY A 188 45.09 14.80 -22.85
CA GLY A 188 46.17 15.38 -23.71
C GLY A 188 46.36 16.88 -23.60
N SER A 189 45.63 17.63 -22.74
CA SER A 189 45.84 19.04 -22.53
C SER A 189 47.16 19.29 -21.78
N ILE A 190 47.93 20.29 -22.25
CA ILE A 190 49.15 20.79 -21.58
C ILE A 190 48.80 22.07 -20.85
N ILE A 191 48.91 22.05 -19.52
CA ILE A 191 48.61 23.20 -18.67
C ILE A 191 49.94 23.81 -18.22
N PRO A 192 50.22 25.08 -18.56
CA PRO A 192 51.44 25.76 -18.09
C PRO A 192 51.35 26.00 -16.59
N VAL A 193 52.38 25.61 -15.85
CA VAL A 193 52.48 25.78 -14.40
C VAL A 193 53.76 26.50 -14.03
N ALA A 194 53.73 27.38 -13.04
CA ALA A 194 54.92 28.09 -12.58
C ALA A 194 55.88 27.20 -11.82
N ARG A 195 55.36 26.17 -11.12
CA ARG A 195 56.13 25.24 -10.29
C ARG A 195 55.67 23.82 -10.50
N ASN A 196 56.61 22.92 -10.74
CA ASN A 196 56.34 21.46 -10.95
C ASN A 196 56.66 20.61 -9.74
N GLY A 197 56.80 21.22 -8.55
CA GLY A 197 57.17 20.59 -7.30
C GLY A 197 58.37 21.25 -6.67
N GLY A 198 58.85 20.73 -5.55
CA GLY A 198 59.92 21.27 -4.74
C GLY A 198 59.46 21.63 -3.32
N PRO A 199 60.31 22.34 -2.49
CA PRO A 199 59.90 22.65 -1.11
C PRO A 199 58.63 23.48 -0.94
N GLN A 200 58.21 24.17 -1.99
CA GLN A 200 57.02 25.03 -1.98
C GLN A 200 55.76 24.35 -2.62
N GLY A 201 55.89 23.09 -3.04
CA GLY A 201 54.81 22.36 -3.67
C GLY A 201 54.58 22.69 -5.17
N ALA A 202 53.67 22.00 -5.82
CA ALA A 202 53.27 22.19 -7.19
C ALA A 202 52.21 23.27 -7.29
N SER A 203 52.27 24.11 -8.35
CA SER A 203 51.25 25.14 -8.61
C SER A 203 49.88 24.54 -8.94
N LEU A 204 49.83 23.31 -9.44
CA LEU A 204 48.61 22.53 -9.67
C LEU A 204 48.78 21.16 -9.03
N ALA A 205 47.91 20.83 -8.09
CA ALA A 205 47.95 19.52 -7.40
C ALA A 205 46.53 18.93 -7.37
N PRO A 206 46.41 17.60 -7.51
CA PRO A 206 45.13 16.95 -7.32
C PRO A 206 44.71 17.07 -5.85
N LEU A 207 43.43 17.41 -5.64
CA LEU A 207 42.84 17.45 -4.31
C LEU A 207 42.87 16.01 -3.72
N PRO A 208 43.46 15.83 -2.51
CA PRO A 208 43.50 14.50 -1.89
C PRO A 208 42.05 14.00 -1.69
N ARG A 209 41.81 12.77 -2.08
CA ARG A 209 40.49 12.14 -1.96
C ARG A 209 40.18 11.94 -0.47
N SER A 210 39.08 12.52 -0.02
CA SER A 210 38.56 12.31 1.32
C SER A 210 37.27 11.47 1.19
N GLY A 211 37.34 10.20 1.60
CA GLY A 211 36.18 9.31 1.62
C GLY A 211 36.56 7.86 1.30
N ASP A 212 36.10 6.94 2.14
CA ASP A 212 36.26 5.51 1.92
C ASP A 212 35.02 4.94 1.22
N PHE A 213 35.18 4.56 -0.05
CA PHE A 213 34.12 3.93 -0.83
C PHE A 213 33.67 2.58 -0.26
N ASN A 214 34.59 1.86 0.43
CA ASN A 214 34.27 0.56 1.01
C ASN A 214 33.28 0.69 2.17
N VAL A 215 33.46 1.69 3.03
CA VAL A 215 32.52 1.98 4.13
C VAL A 215 31.14 2.32 3.58
N SER A 216 31.10 3.16 2.55
CA SER A 216 29.82 3.52 1.88
C SER A 216 29.13 2.29 1.28
N GLN A 217 29.88 1.37 0.70
CA GLN A 217 29.34 0.14 0.11
C GLN A 217 28.74 -0.79 1.19
N ILE A 218 29.40 -0.92 2.35
CA ILE A 218 28.88 -1.70 3.48
C ILE A 218 27.56 -1.11 3.96
N VAL A 219 27.50 0.21 4.20
CA VAL A 219 26.26 0.89 4.65
C VAL A 219 25.13 0.71 3.63
N ILE A 220 25.42 0.82 2.33
CA ILE A 220 24.43 0.60 1.27
C ILE A 220 23.87 -0.82 1.30
N ASN A 221 24.74 -1.82 1.49
CA ASN A 221 24.31 -3.21 1.56
C ASN A 221 23.47 -3.49 2.81
N ASP A 222 23.86 -2.96 3.96
CA ASP A 222 23.09 -3.09 5.20
C ASP A 222 21.70 -2.45 5.08
N LEU A 223 21.62 -1.24 4.50
CA LEU A 223 20.34 -0.58 4.24
C LEU A 223 19.44 -1.39 3.28
N ARG A 224 20.04 -1.98 2.23
CA ARG A 224 19.28 -2.84 1.29
C ARG A 224 18.73 -4.08 2.00
N VAL A 225 19.52 -4.72 2.84
CA VAL A 225 19.08 -5.89 3.61
C VAL A 225 17.95 -5.49 4.57
N ASN A 226 18.08 -4.37 5.28
CA ASN A 226 17.06 -3.88 6.20
C ASN A 226 15.74 -3.54 5.46
N ILE A 227 15.83 -2.88 4.30
CA ILE A 227 14.65 -2.58 3.46
C ILE A 227 13.96 -3.87 3.03
N LYS A 228 14.72 -4.87 2.51
CA LYS A 228 14.16 -6.16 2.10
C LYS A 228 13.48 -6.86 3.28
N LYS A 229 14.11 -6.90 4.44
CA LYS A 229 13.54 -7.49 5.66
C LYS A 229 12.25 -6.78 6.08
N THR A 230 12.22 -5.46 6.07
CA THR A 230 11.03 -4.66 6.41
C THR A 230 9.88 -4.89 5.41
N LEU A 231 10.19 -5.11 4.13
CA LEU A 231 9.23 -5.41 3.07
C LEU A 231 8.87 -6.90 2.98
N LEU A 232 9.42 -7.75 3.86
CA LEU A 232 9.23 -9.20 3.89
C LEU A 232 9.72 -9.94 2.62
N ASP A 233 10.58 -9.30 1.82
CA ASP A 233 11.15 -9.88 0.59
C ASP A 233 12.19 -10.97 0.89
N ASP A 234 12.81 -10.92 2.07
CA ASP A 234 13.86 -11.86 2.50
C ASP A 234 13.31 -13.20 2.99
N THR A 235 12.00 -13.26 3.26
CA THR A 235 11.33 -14.46 3.76
C THR A 235 10.90 -15.41 2.64
N LEU A 236 10.85 -14.93 1.39
CA LEU A 236 10.50 -15.75 0.23
C LEU A 236 11.76 -16.46 -0.29
N PRO A 237 11.69 -17.77 -0.60
CA PRO A 237 12.80 -18.48 -1.21
C PRO A 237 13.12 -17.87 -2.58
N PRO A 238 14.40 -17.57 -2.90
CA PRO A 238 14.76 -17.10 -4.22
C PRO A 238 14.44 -18.19 -5.28
N ASP A 239 13.83 -17.80 -6.39
CA ASP A 239 13.36 -18.69 -7.47
C ASP A 239 14.45 -19.62 -8.05
N ASN A 240 15.73 -19.33 -7.82
CA ASN A 240 16.88 -20.01 -8.41
C ASN A 240 17.50 -21.09 -7.52
N MET A 241 16.89 -21.47 -6.41
CA MET A 241 17.46 -22.53 -5.56
C MET A 241 16.86 -23.89 -5.89
N SER A 242 17.74 -24.89 -6.08
CA SER A 242 17.40 -26.29 -6.29
C SER A 242 16.43 -26.80 -5.23
N ALA A 243 15.52 -27.70 -5.63
CA ALA A 243 14.42 -28.25 -4.84
C ALA A 243 14.77 -28.43 -3.36
N ARG A 244 14.25 -27.54 -2.52
CA ARG A 244 14.31 -27.66 -1.07
C ARG A 244 13.24 -28.63 -0.60
N SER A 245 13.48 -29.24 0.56
CA SER A 245 12.51 -30.17 1.13
C SER A 245 11.18 -29.45 1.42
N ALA A 246 10.08 -30.17 1.25
CA ALA A 246 8.75 -29.65 1.57
C ALA A 246 8.67 -29.09 3.01
N THR A 247 9.45 -29.65 3.93
CA THR A 247 9.58 -29.20 5.32
C THR A 247 10.15 -27.78 5.44
N GLU A 248 11.19 -27.44 4.67
CA GLU A 248 11.78 -26.11 4.72
C GLU A 248 10.81 -25.03 4.20
N ILE A 249 10.03 -25.36 3.17
CA ILE A 249 9.00 -24.46 2.66
C ILE A 249 7.91 -24.22 3.72
N VAL A 250 7.50 -25.25 4.44
CA VAL A 250 6.51 -25.15 5.52
C VAL A 250 7.05 -24.30 6.68
N GLU A 251 8.30 -24.51 7.11
CA GLU A 251 8.91 -23.69 8.17
C GLU A 251 9.01 -22.21 7.81
N ARG A 252 9.41 -21.89 6.57
CA ARG A 252 9.44 -20.49 6.10
C ARG A 252 8.05 -19.87 5.98
N MET A 253 7.06 -20.63 5.52
CA MET A 253 5.67 -20.17 5.51
C MET A 253 5.17 -19.92 6.95
N LYS A 254 5.62 -20.73 7.92
CA LYS A 254 5.30 -20.53 9.32
C LYS A 254 5.92 -19.26 9.88
N GLU A 255 7.20 -19.01 9.59
CA GLU A 255 7.90 -17.78 9.97
C GLU A 255 7.23 -16.54 9.34
N LEU A 256 6.88 -16.61 8.06
CA LEU A 256 6.10 -15.56 7.39
C LEU A 256 4.75 -15.34 8.06
N ALA A 257 4.06 -16.43 8.44
CA ALA A 257 2.77 -16.37 9.14
C ALA A 257 2.89 -15.70 10.50
N GLN A 258 3.96 -15.98 11.27
CA GLN A 258 4.21 -15.35 12.55
C GLN A 258 4.52 -13.86 12.39
N ASN A 259 5.34 -13.49 11.40
CA ASN A 259 5.68 -12.09 11.10
C ASN A 259 4.47 -11.28 10.60
N LEU A 260 3.55 -11.92 9.87
CA LEU A 260 2.32 -11.30 9.36
C LEU A 260 1.14 -11.39 10.34
N GLY A 261 1.24 -12.16 11.42
CA GLY A 261 0.11 -12.64 12.22
C GLY A 261 -0.98 -11.62 12.53
N ALA A 262 -0.63 -10.47 13.10
CA ALA A 262 -1.61 -9.41 13.42
C ALA A 262 -2.18 -8.72 12.17
N ALA A 263 -1.33 -8.45 11.15
CA ALA A 263 -1.74 -7.85 9.90
C ALA A 263 -2.65 -8.81 9.10
N PHE A 264 -2.31 -10.10 9.07
CA PHE A 264 -3.08 -11.12 8.37
C PHE A 264 -4.49 -11.29 8.96
N GLY A 265 -4.61 -11.38 10.30
CA GLY A 265 -5.92 -11.45 10.96
C GLY A 265 -6.80 -10.24 10.64
N ARG A 266 -6.20 -9.05 10.59
CA ARG A 266 -6.90 -7.82 10.21
C ARG A 266 -7.34 -7.84 8.75
N LEU A 267 -6.49 -8.28 7.83
CA LEU A 267 -6.83 -8.39 6.40
C LEU A 267 -7.97 -9.37 6.16
N ILE A 268 -8.07 -10.44 6.94
CA ILE A 268 -9.23 -11.33 6.88
C ILE A 268 -10.49 -10.58 7.31
N THR A 269 -10.47 -9.91 8.45
CA THR A 269 -11.65 -9.25 9.03
C THR A 269 -12.07 -7.98 8.30
N GLU A 270 -11.13 -7.17 7.81
CA GLU A 270 -11.42 -5.89 7.14
C GLU A 270 -11.50 -6.01 5.61
N THR A 271 -11.01 -7.13 5.01
CA THR A 271 -11.01 -7.29 3.55
C THR A 271 -11.84 -8.50 3.12
N MET A 272 -11.42 -9.72 3.50
CA MET A 272 -12.03 -10.93 2.94
C MET A 272 -13.48 -11.08 3.38
N VAL A 273 -13.76 -10.95 4.66
CA VAL A 273 -15.12 -11.11 5.20
C VAL A 273 -16.06 -10.04 4.62
N PRO A 274 -15.74 -8.73 4.63
CA PRO A 274 -16.61 -7.72 4.03
C PRO A 274 -16.82 -7.88 2.53
N ILE A 275 -15.78 -8.25 1.76
CA ILE A 275 -15.92 -8.55 0.32
C ILE A 275 -16.93 -9.67 0.10
N ILE A 276 -16.78 -10.80 0.80
CA ILE A 276 -17.68 -11.95 0.64
C ILE A 276 -19.10 -11.57 1.05
N THR A 277 -19.27 -10.91 2.17
CA THR A 277 -20.58 -10.47 2.65
C THR A 277 -21.25 -9.54 1.63
N ARG A 278 -20.54 -8.56 1.10
CA ARG A 278 -21.09 -7.62 0.11
C ARG A 278 -21.42 -8.32 -1.22
N VAL A 279 -20.56 -9.22 -1.68
CA VAL A 279 -20.78 -10.01 -2.90
C VAL A 279 -22.02 -10.86 -2.76
N LEU A 280 -22.15 -11.62 -1.65
CA LEU A 280 -23.32 -12.46 -1.40
C LEU A 280 -24.61 -11.64 -1.32
N PHE A 281 -24.57 -10.46 -0.69
CA PHE A 281 -25.71 -9.57 -0.63
C PHE A 281 -26.15 -9.09 -2.03
N ILE A 282 -25.21 -8.66 -2.88
CA ILE A 282 -25.52 -8.26 -4.26
C ILE A 282 -26.07 -9.43 -5.08
N MET A 283 -25.56 -10.64 -4.88
CA MET A 283 -26.06 -11.83 -5.57
C MET A 283 -27.47 -12.21 -5.14
N ASP A 284 -27.78 -12.05 -3.85
CA ASP A 284 -29.13 -12.24 -3.32
C ASP A 284 -30.11 -11.18 -3.87
N GLU A 285 -29.73 -9.91 -3.84
CA GLU A 285 -30.52 -8.80 -4.41
C GLU A 285 -30.83 -9.00 -5.90
N LYS A 286 -29.90 -9.58 -6.66
CA LYS A 286 -30.09 -9.95 -8.07
C LYS A 286 -30.83 -11.29 -8.27
N GLY A 287 -31.20 -11.99 -7.21
CA GLY A 287 -31.87 -13.27 -7.27
C GLY A 287 -31.02 -14.44 -7.78
N LEU A 288 -29.67 -14.28 -7.80
CA LEU A 288 -28.74 -15.32 -8.23
C LEU A 288 -28.53 -16.40 -7.16
N ILE A 289 -28.68 -16.01 -5.90
CA ILE A 289 -28.61 -16.90 -4.73
C ILE A 289 -29.74 -16.52 -3.78
N GLN A 290 -29.97 -17.34 -2.75
CA GLN A 290 -30.94 -17.06 -1.69
C GLN A 290 -30.22 -17.10 -0.34
N LEU A 291 -30.27 -15.99 0.40
CA LEU A 291 -29.75 -15.92 1.75
C LEU A 291 -30.85 -16.24 2.80
N PRO A 292 -30.52 -16.83 3.97
CA PRO A 292 -29.21 -17.39 4.34
C PRO A 292 -28.85 -18.64 3.55
N LEU A 293 -27.56 -18.82 3.24
CA LEU A 293 -27.09 -20.03 2.54
C LEU A 293 -27.37 -21.26 3.37
N LYS A 294 -28.12 -22.20 2.83
CA LYS A 294 -28.47 -23.44 3.48
C LYS A 294 -28.03 -24.66 2.65
N VAL A 295 -27.36 -25.60 3.28
CA VAL A 295 -27.06 -26.90 2.69
C VAL A 295 -27.72 -27.98 3.56
N ASN A 296 -28.62 -28.77 2.97
CA ASN A 296 -29.41 -29.77 3.68
C ASN A 296 -30.20 -29.21 4.89
N GLY A 297 -30.70 -27.96 4.79
CA GLY A 297 -31.47 -27.29 5.86
C GLY A 297 -30.60 -26.65 6.97
N LEU A 298 -29.28 -26.82 6.93
CA LEU A 298 -28.35 -26.22 7.89
C LEU A 298 -27.77 -24.90 7.31
N GLU A 299 -27.70 -23.89 8.15
CA GLU A 299 -27.05 -22.63 7.78
C GLU A 299 -25.54 -22.82 7.58
N VAL A 300 -25.02 -22.29 6.50
CA VAL A 300 -23.60 -22.40 6.13
C VAL A 300 -22.88 -21.13 6.49
N LYS A 301 -21.83 -21.24 7.31
CA LYS A 301 -20.92 -20.15 7.59
C LYS A 301 -19.75 -20.18 6.61
N VAL A 302 -19.49 -19.03 5.96
CA VAL A 302 -18.31 -18.88 5.11
C VAL A 302 -17.08 -18.68 5.98
N VAL A 303 -16.11 -19.58 5.85
CA VAL A 303 -14.83 -19.51 6.56
C VAL A 303 -13.72 -19.34 5.53
N PRO A 304 -12.89 -18.28 5.64
CA PRO A 304 -11.76 -18.11 4.76
C PRO A 304 -10.71 -19.20 5.00
N VAL A 305 -10.37 -19.93 3.94
CA VAL A 305 -9.34 -20.98 3.98
C VAL A 305 -8.15 -20.53 3.16
N SER A 306 -7.06 -20.17 3.82
CA SER A 306 -5.79 -19.86 3.15
C SER A 306 -4.72 -20.90 3.51
N PRO A 307 -3.68 -21.10 2.68
CA PRO A 307 -2.53 -21.94 3.05
C PRO A 307 -1.88 -21.50 4.37
N LEU A 308 -1.87 -20.19 4.63
CA LEU A 308 -1.34 -19.58 5.84
C LEU A 308 -2.20 -19.91 7.07
N ALA A 309 -3.52 -19.81 6.97
CA ALA A 309 -4.45 -20.21 8.03
C ALA A 309 -4.38 -21.73 8.30
N LYS A 310 -4.21 -22.55 7.24
CA LYS A 310 -3.98 -23.98 7.39
C LYS A 310 -2.68 -24.31 8.13
N ALA A 311 -1.59 -23.56 7.85
CA ALA A 311 -0.31 -23.73 8.53
C ALA A 311 -0.42 -23.40 10.04
N GLN A 312 -1.15 -22.36 10.41
CA GLN A 312 -1.43 -22.01 11.81
C GLN A 312 -2.28 -23.09 12.51
N ASN A 313 -3.34 -23.55 11.86
CA ASN A 313 -4.19 -24.61 12.43
C ASN A 313 -3.47 -25.95 12.57
N LEU A 314 -2.51 -26.28 11.69
CA LEU A 314 -1.68 -27.48 11.83
C LEU A 314 -0.79 -27.43 13.08
N GLU A 315 -0.35 -26.24 13.47
CA GLU A 315 0.42 -26.05 14.71
C GLU A 315 -0.42 -26.34 15.94
N GLU A 316 -1.64 -25.79 16.03
CA GLU A 316 -2.56 -26.08 17.12
C GLU A 316 -2.88 -27.60 17.22
N VAL A 317 -3.10 -28.25 16.08
CA VAL A 317 -3.32 -29.71 16.02
C VAL A 317 -2.10 -30.49 16.49
N ASN A 318 -0.89 -30.08 16.11
CA ASN A 318 0.34 -30.72 16.55
C ASN A 318 0.58 -30.54 18.05
N GLU A 319 0.32 -29.34 18.60
CA GLU A 319 0.38 -29.09 20.05
C GLU A 319 -0.61 -29.96 20.83
N VAL A 320 -1.84 -30.06 20.36
CA VAL A 320 -2.85 -30.92 20.95
C VAL A 320 -2.44 -32.40 20.87
N MET A 321 -1.88 -32.84 19.74
CA MET A 321 -1.38 -34.22 19.58
C MET A 321 -0.19 -34.49 20.52
N GLN A 322 0.75 -33.55 20.66
CA GLN A 322 1.86 -33.67 21.60
C GLN A 322 1.35 -33.75 23.06
N PHE A 323 0.40 -32.87 23.41
CA PHE A 323 -0.20 -32.88 24.73
C PHE A 323 -0.88 -34.24 25.00
N TYR A 324 -1.64 -34.75 24.02
CA TYR A 324 -2.28 -36.06 24.13
C TYR A 324 -1.28 -37.24 24.30
N GLN A 325 -0.16 -37.17 23.55
CA GLN A 325 0.90 -38.19 23.70
C GLN A 325 1.57 -38.11 25.07
N ILE A 326 1.85 -36.90 25.59
CA ILE A 326 2.39 -36.71 26.93
C ILE A 326 1.40 -37.19 28.00
N ALA A 327 0.13 -36.83 27.86
CA ALA A 327 -0.92 -37.27 28.78
C ALA A 327 -1.07 -38.80 28.83
N ASN A 328 -1.02 -39.46 27.65
CA ASN A 328 -1.05 -40.93 27.59
C ASN A 328 0.24 -41.59 28.11
N ALA A 329 1.39 -40.94 28.00
CA ALA A 329 2.64 -41.46 28.52
C ALA A 329 2.74 -41.37 30.06
N LEU A 330 1.99 -40.45 30.67
CA LEU A 330 1.92 -40.29 32.13
C LEU A 330 0.98 -41.32 32.81
N GLY A 331 0.22 -42.06 32.01
CA GLY A 331 -0.69 -43.12 32.51
C GLY A 331 -1.93 -42.59 33.25
N PRO A 332 -2.98 -43.39 33.36
CA PRO A 332 -4.10 -43.07 34.25
C PRO A 332 -3.62 -43.15 35.69
N GLY A 333 -3.53 -42.01 36.38
CA GLY A 333 -3.33 -41.95 37.83
C GLY A 333 -4.55 -42.43 38.60
#